data_dcf2a2da8aa2405e732dfb81af0bf83d
#
_entry.id   dcf2a2da8aa2405e732dfb81af0bf83d
#
_cell.length_a   1.000
_cell.length_b   1.000
_cell.length_c   1.000
_cell.angle_alpha   90.00
_cell.angle_beta   90.00
_cell.angle_gamma   90.00
#
_symmetry.space_group_name_H-M   'P 1'
#
loop_
_entity.id
_entity.type
_entity.pdbx_description
1 polymer ?
#
loop_
_entity_poly.entity_id
_entity_poly.type
_entity_poly.pdbx_seq_one_letter_code
_entity_poly.pdbx_strand_id
1 'polypeptide(L)'
;MGRKKAEPAPVTLTTPRAARLYKLLTLLGAGPQTRRLMLSRLKLDVRGFYRDLVAIRGLGIEVAAAADNRYALVGTLDDALARFPFPDPGLNIRDALQLAAGTTAAHRKLKQKVTSFLNGSAGPNKPR
;
A
#
# COMPACT_ATOMS: atom_id res chain seq x y z
N MET A 1 8.88 25.15 12.46
CA MET A 1 8.67 24.77 12.32
C MET A 1 8.27 24.13 12.23
N GLY A 2 8.10 23.85 12.12
CA GLY A 2 7.61 23.20 12.10
C GLY A 2 7.31 22.54 11.85
N ARG A 3 7.02 22.36 11.71
CA ARG A 3 6.67 21.73 11.44
C ARG A 3 6.44 20.80 11.69
N LYS A 4 5.99 20.54 11.83
CA LYS A 4 5.69 19.69 12.05
C LYS A 4 5.57 18.74 11.87
N LYS A 5 5.54 18.26 11.79
CA LYS A 5 5.36 17.33 11.57
C LYS A 5 5.02 16.46 12.18
N ALA A 6 4.47 16.62 12.36
CA ALA A 6 3.99 15.71 13.27
C ALA A 6 3.62 14.45 12.57
N GLU A 7 2.46 13.95 12.72
CA GLU A 7 2.18 12.76 12.00
C GLU A 7 1.84 13.08 10.57
N PRO A 8 2.31 12.28 9.64
CA PRO A 8 2.06 12.52 8.26
C PRO A 8 0.59 12.31 7.93
N ALA A 9 0.12 12.99 6.92
CA ALA A 9 -1.20 12.74 6.42
C ALA A 9 -1.30 11.32 5.89
N PRO A 10 -2.49 10.72 5.92
CA PRO A 10 -2.65 9.40 5.34
C PRO A 10 -2.25 9.40 3.87
N VAL A 11 -1.57 8.35 3.47
CA VAL A 11 -1.15 8.23 2.08
C VAL A 11 -2.35 7.83 1.24
N THR A 12 -2.61 8.61 0.21
CA THR A 12 -3.68 8.31 -0.71
C THR A 12 -3.09 8.04 -2.08
N LEU A 13 -3.40 6.89 -2.64
CA LEU A 13 -2.90 6.50 -3.94
C LEU A 13 -4.05 6.41 -4.93
N THR A 14 -3.83 6.95 -6.13
CA THR A 14 -4.78 6.72 -7.20
C THR A 14 -4.69 5.25 -7.62
N THR A 15 -5.76 4.74 -8.21
CA THR A 15 -5.78 3.35 -8.63
C THR A 15 -4.67 3.04 -9.64
N PRO A 16 -4.45 3.86 -10.68
CA PRO A 16 -3.37 3.55 -11.62
C PRO A 16 -2.00 3.56 -10.95
N ARG A 17 -1.78 4.49 -10.03
CA ARG A 17 -0.50 4.56 -9.36
C ARG A 17 -0.30 3.38 -8.43
N ALA A 18 -1.34 3.01 -7.69
CA ALA A 18 -1.26 1.86 -6.81
C ALA A 18 -0.96 0.60 -7.60
N ALA A 19 -1.58 0.43 -8.76
CA ALA A 19 -1.32 -0.73 -9.60
C ALA A 19 0.13 -0.78 -10.05
N ARG A 20 0.70 0.37 -10.40
CA ARG A 20 2.09 0.43 -10.82
C ARG A 20 3.04 0.13 -9.67
N LEU A 21 2.78 0.70 -8.49
CA LEU A 21 3.62 0.44 -7.32
C LEU A 21 3.52 -1.02 -6.91
N TYR A 22 2.34 -1.60 -7.00
CA TYR A 22 2.17 -3.02 -6.70
C TYR A 22 3.01 -3.87 -7.66
N LYS A 23 2.98 -3.52 -8.95
CA LYS A 23 3.77 -4.26 -9.93
C LYS A 23 5.27 -4.15 -9.63
N LEU A 24 5.72 -2.95 -9.22
CA LEU A 24 7.11 -2.76 -8.82
C LEU A 24 7.47 -3.67 -7.65
N LEU A 25 6.59 -3.73 -6.65
CA LEU A 25 6.85 -4.57 -5.48
C LEU A 25 6.87 -6.05 -5.85
N THR A 26 6.00 -6.50 -6.74
CA THR A 26 6.02 -7.91 -7.13
C THR A 26 7.29 -8.27 -7.89
N LEU A 27 7.80 -7.34 -8.69
CA LEU A 27 9.08 -7.58 -9.35
C LEU A 27 10.20 -7.73 -8.32
N LEU A 28 10.23 -6.85 -7.34
CA LEU A 28 11.25 -6.91 -6.29
C LEU A 28 11.06 -8.12 -5.39
N GLY A 29 9.82 -8.55 -5.21
CA GLY A 29 9.54 -9.73 -4.41
C GLY A 29 10.07 -11.02 -5.03
N ALA A 30 10.27 -11.02 -6.33
CA ALA A 30 10.83 -12.17 -7.02
C ALA A 30 12.34 -12.26 -6.87
N GLY A 31 12.97 -11.20 -6.36
CA GLY A 31 14.40 -11.14 -6.16
C GLY A 31 14.95 -9.79 -6.58
N PRO A 32 16.25 -9.56 -6.38
CA PRO A 32 16.83 -8.29 -6.79
C PRO A 32 16.68 -8.06 -8.29
N GLN A 33 16.37 -6.82 -8.66
CA GLN A 33 16.12 -6.47 -10.05
C GLN A 33 16.95 -5.25 -10.43
N THR A 34 17.38 -5.21 -11.68
CA THR A 34 18.10 -4.03 -12.17
C THR A 34 17.10 -2.92 -12.45
N ARG A 35 17.60 -1.69 -12.33
CA ARG A 35 16.76 -0.54 -12.68
C ARG A 35 16.29 -0.65 -14.13
N ARG A 36 17.19 -1.05 -15.02
CA ARG A 36 16.86 -1.16 -16.44
C ARG A 36 15.67 -2.10 -16.67
N LEU A 37 15.68 -3.26 -16.02
CA LEU A 37 14.57 -4.20 -16.17
C LEU A 37 13.27 -3.59 -15.70
N MET A 38 13.33 -2.93 -14.54
CA MET A 38 12.12 -2.35 -13.96
C MET A 38 11.58 -1.21 -14.80
N LEU A 39 12.46 -0.37 -15.34
CA LEU A 39 12.01 0.70 -16.24
C LEU A 39 11.28 0.13 -17.44
N SER A 40 11.81 -0.95 -17.99
CA SER A 40 11.20 -1.58 -19.16
C SER A 40 9.85 -2.21 -18.81
N ARG A 41 9.80 -2.95 -17.71
CA ARG A 41 8.57 -3.65 -17.33
C ARG A 41 7.48 -2.72 -16.90
N LEU A 42 7.85 -1.61 -16.26
CA LEU A 42 6.85 -0.66 -15.75
C LEU A 42 6.59 0.47 -16.72
N LYS A 43 7.36 0.53 -17.80
CA LYS A 43 7.24 1.57 -18.82
C LYS A 43 7.41 2.95 -18.20
N LEU A 44 8.47 3.07 -17.42
CA LEU A 44 8.80 4.32 -16.74
C LEU A 44 10.11 4.86 -17.24
N ASP A 45 10.29 6.18 -17.12
CA ASP A 45 11.62 6.76 -17.27
C ASP A 45 12.31 6.77 -15.90
N VAL A 46 13.56 7.21 -15.87
CA VAL A 46 14.34 7.20 -14.65
C VAL A 46 13.69 8.06 -13.58
N ARG A 47 13.18 9.22 -13.96
CA ARG A 47 12.55 10.12 -13.00
C ARG A 47 11.30 9.50 -12.38
N GLY A 48 10.47 8.88 -13.21
CA GLY A 48 9.27 8.20 -12.71
C GLY A 48 9.61 7.06 -11.78
N PHE A 49 10.67 6.31 -12.10
CA PHE A 49 11.12 5.22 -11.25
C PHE A 49 11.52 5.72 -9.86
N TYR A 50 12.33 6.77 -9.79
CA TYR A 50 12.75 7.28 -8.49
C TYR A 50 11.60 7.89 -7.71
N ARG A 51 10.66 8.50 -8.41
CA ARG A 51 9.46 9.01 -7.75
C ARG A 51 8.67 7.88 -7.11
N ASP A 52 8.57 6.75 -7.82
CA ASP A 52 7.87 5.60 -7.27
C ASP A 52 8.62 4.98 -6.10
N LEU A 53 9.96 4.95 -6.14
CA LEU A 53 10.73 4.47 -5.00
C LEU A 53 10.49 5.34 -3.76
N VAL A 54 10.45 6.66 -3.96
CA VAL A 54 10.16 7.56 -2.84
C VAL A 54 8.79 7.28 -2.27
N ALA A 55 7.80 7.05 -3.15
CA ALA A 55 6.45 6.75 -2.69
C ALA A 55 6.42 5.45 -1.87
N ILE A 56 7.11 4.42 -2.34
CA ILE A 56 7.16 3.14 -1.65
C ILE A 56 7.82 3.30 -0.28
N ARG A 57 8.94 4.02 -0.23
CA ARG A 57 9.62 4.26 1.04
C ARG A 57 8.76 5.07 1.98
N GLY A 58 7.95 5.97 1.44
CA GLY A 58 7.02 6.74 2.25
C GLY A 58 5.94 5.90 2.90
N LEU A 59 5.68 4.70 2.38
CA LEU A 59 4.74 3.77 3.00
C LEU A 59 5.39 2.94 4.11
N GLY A 60 6.69 3.13 4.32
CA GLY A 60 7.41 2.34 5.31
C GLY A 60 7.96 1.04 4.74
N ILE A 61 7.99 0.93 3.42
CA ILE A 61 8.52 -0.25 2.74
C ILE A 61 9.94 0.06 2.31
N GLU A 62 10.88 -0.76 2.75
CA GLU A 62 12.29 -0.47 2.50
C GLU A 62 12.78 -1.19 1.25
N VAL A 63 13.41 -0.42 0.36
CA VAL A 63 14.05 -0.95 -0.84
C VAL A 63 15.48 -0.47 -0.82
N ALA A 64 16.41 -1.40 -0.89
CA ALA A 64 17.83 -1.09 -0.78
C ALA A 64 18.54 -1.30 -2.12
N ALA A 65 19.57 -0.52 -2.35
CA ALA A 65 20.46 -0.74 -3.49
C ALA A 65 21.33 -1.96 -3.18
N ALA A 66 21.46 -2.83 -4.16
CA ALA A 66 22.27 -4.02 -4.03
C ALA A 66 23.38 -4.00 -5.08
N ALA A 67 24.19 -5.03 -5.11
CA ALA A 67 25.30 -5.09 -6.06
C ALA A 67 24.79 -5.11 -7.50
N ASP A 68 25.65 -4.71 -8.43
CA ASP A 68 25.39 -4.79 -9.87
C ASP A 68 24.19 -3.94 -10.29
N ASN A 69 24.04 -2.78 -9.68
CA ASN A 69 22.94 -1.85 -10.04
C ASN A 69 21.56 -2.46 -9.86
N ARG A 70 21.45 -3.37 -8.90
CA ARG A 70 20.16 -3.98 -8.60
C ARG A 70 19.54 -3.32 -7.37
N TYR A 71 18.25 -3.45 -7.29
CA TYR A 71 17.49 -3.04 -6.11
C TYR A 71 16.84 -4.27 -5.51
N ALA A 72 16.71 -4.29 -4.21
CA ALA A 72 16.15 -5.43 -3.51
C ALA A 72 15.18 -4.97 -2.44
N LEU A 73 14.11 -5.72 -2.30
CA LEU A 73 13.16 -5.48 -1.22
C LEU A 73 13.80 -5.97 0.08
N VAL A 74 13.75 -5.15 1.11
CA VAL A 74 14.23 -5.55 2.43
C VAL A 74 13.05 -6.17 3.17
N GLY A 75 13.18 -7.46 3.47
CA GLY A 75 12.06 -8.18 4.07
C GLY A 75 11.28 -8.94 3.01
N THR A 76 10.07 -9.34 3.36
CA THR A 76 9.25 -10.14 2.48
C THR A 76 8.24 -9.28 1.73
N LEU A 77 7.75 -9.81 0.63
CA LEU A 77 6.68 -9.15 -0.11
C LEU A 77 5.43 -9.06 0.75
N ASP A 78 5.15 -10.09 1.53
CA ASP A 78 3.97 -10.08 2.38
C ASP A 78 4.00 -8.93 3.38
N ASP A 79 5.16 -8.70 4.00
CA ASP A 79 5.32 -7.58 4.92
C ASP A 79 5.14 -6.25 4.21
N ALA A 80 5.66 -6.13 3.00
CA ALA A 80 5.51 -4.92 2.22
C ALA A 80 4.03 -4.66 1.91
N LEU A 81 3.31 -5.71 1.53
CA LEU A 81 1.89 -5.55 1.21
C LEU A 81 1.07 -5.19 2.44
N ALA A 82 1.52 -5.60 3.63
CA ALA A 82 0.83 -5.21 4.85
C ALA A 82 0.89 -3.70 5.11
N ARG A 83 1.87 -3.02 4.49
CA ARG A 83 2.02 -1.57 4.63
C ARG A 83 1.48 -0.80 3.43
N PHE A 84 0.96 -1.51 2.45
CA PHE A 84 0.51 -0.92 1.20
C PHE A 84 -0.98 -0.66 1.29
N PRO A 85 -1.42 0.61 1.24
CA PRO A 85 -2.85 0.90 1.35
C PRO A 85 -3.57 0.47 0.08
N PHE A 86 -4.73 -0.11 0.27
CA PHE A 86 -5.55 -0.52 -0.86
C PHE A 86 -6.37 0.69 -1.32
N PRO A 87 -6.37 1.00 -2.61
CA PRO A 87 -7.22 2.08 -3.08
C PRO A 87 -8.69 1.66 -2.99
N ASP A 88 -9.56 2.65 -3.02
CA ASP A 88 -10.98 2.39 -2.92
C ASP A 88 -11.38 1.32 -3.94
N PRO A 89 -11.90 0.19 -3.49
CA PRO A 89 -12.21 -0.91 -4.41
C PRO A 89 -13.57 -0.75 -5.09
N GLY A 90 -14.28 0.33 -4.82
CA GLY A 90 -15.60 0.50 -5.44
C GLY A 90 -16.64 -0.44 -4.88
N LEU A 91 -16.47 -0.88 -3.66
CA LEU A 91 -17.42 -1.78 -3.03
C LEU A 91 -18.57 -1.00 -2.42
N ASN A 92 -19.76 -1.59 -2.46
CA ASN A 92 -20.90 -0.99 -1.76
C ASN A 92 -21.05 -1.67 -0.39
N ILE A 93 -22.03 -1.22 0.39
CA ILE A 93 -22.21 -1.74 1.74
C ILE A 93 -22.55 -3.23 1.73
N ARG A 94 -23.34 -3.66 0.76
CA ARG A 94 -23.66 -5.08 0.65
C ARG A 94 -22.38 -5.90 0.45
N ASP A 95 -21.51 -5.44 -0.45
CA ASP A 95 -20.26 -6.13 -0.71
C ASP A 95 -19.41 -6.20 0.55
N ALA A 96 -19.34 -5.10 1.28
CA ALA A 96 -18.54 -5.05 2.50
C ALA A 96 -19.07 -6.00 3.56
N LEU A 97 -20.39 -6.09 3.70
CA LEU A 97 -20.98 -7.01 4.65
C LEU A 97 -20.67 -8.47 4.30
N GLN A 98 -20.72 -8.79 3.01
CA GLN A 98 -20.41 -10.14 2.56
C GLN A 98 -18.96 -10.49 2.80
N LEU A 99 -18.07 -9.55 2.51
CA LEU A 99 -16.64 -9.78 2.76
C LEU A 99 -16.33 -9.87 4.25
N ALA A 100 -17.05 -9.10 5.06
CA ALA A 100 -16.82 -9.08 6.50
C ALA A 100 -17.25 -10.38 7.17
N ALA A 101 -18.00 -11.23 6.48
CA ALA A 101 -18.42 -12.51 7.03
C ALA A 101 -17.29 -13.53 7.06
N GLY A 102 -16.16 -13.25 6.42
CA GLY A 102 -15.03 -14.17 6.44
C GLY A 102 -14.36 -14.23 7.81
N THR A 103 -13.45 -15.15 7.97
CA THR A 103 -12.87 -15.46 9.27
C THR A 103 -11.40 -15.10 9.42
N THR A 104 -10.73 -14.65 8.37
CA THR A 104 -9.33 -14.28 8.50
C THR A 104 -9.20 -12.95 9.23
N ALA A 105 -7.97 -12.60 9.61
CA ALA A 105 -7.72 -11.32 10.27
C ALA A 105 -8.15 -10.15 9.40
N ALA A 106 -7.94 -10.26 8.09
CA ALA A 106 -8.37 -9.20 7.18
C ALA A 106 -9.88 -9.04 7.18
N HIS A 107 -10.62 -10.15 7.20
CA HIS A 107 -12.06 -10.10 7.28
C HIS A 107 -12.53 -9.47 8.58
N ARG A 108 -11.86 -9.78 9.68
CA ARG A 108 -12.23 -9.19 10.98
C ARG A 108 -11.99 -7.69 11.00
N LYS A 109 -10.92 -7.22 10.38
CA LYS A 109 -10.66 -5.77 10.28
C LYS A 109 -11.78 -5.09 9.50
N LEU A 110 -12.18 -5.69 8.38
CA LEU A 110 -13.26 -5.14 7.57
C LEU A 110 -14.56 -5.14 8.37
N LYS A 111 -14.82 -6.22 9.10
CA LYS A 111 -16.02 -6.31 9.92
C LYS A 111 -16.08 -5.19 10.95
N GLN A 112 -14.96 -4.87 11.58
CA GLN A 112 -14.92 -3.77 12.54
C GLN A 112 -15.28 -2.45 11.89
N LYS A 113 -14.75 -2.19 10.69
CA LYS A 113 -15.07 -0.98 9.97
C LYS A 113 -16.53 -0.91 9.61
N VAL A 114 -17.06 -2.01 9.12
CA VAL A 114 -18.48 -2.06 8.73
C VAL A 114 -19.37 -1.85 9.95
N THR A 115 -19.02 -2.49 11.06
CA THR A 115 -19.80 -2.36 12.29
C THR A 115 -19.81 -0.92 12.78
N SER A 116 -18.64 -0.29 12.78
CA SER A 116 -18.52 1.11 13.16
C SER A 116 -19.42 1.99 12.30
N PHE A 117 -19.38 1.75 11.01
CA PHE A 117 -20.17 2.54 10.08
C PHE A 117 -21.66 2.35 10.34
N LEU A 118 -22.10 1.11 10.52
CA LEU A 118 -23.52 0.82 10.71
C LEU A 118 -24.04 1.36 12.02
N ASN A 119 -23.19 1.46 13.02
CA ASN A 119 -23.60 2.01 14.30
C ASN A 119 -23.68 3.53 14.28
N GLY A 120 -23.45 4.13 13.11
CA GLY A 120 -23.55 5.57 12.99
C GLY A 120 -22.43 6.29 13.70
N SER A 121 -21.46 5.59 14.15
CA SER A 121 -20.38 6.18 14.87
C SER A 121 -19.28 6.55 13.90
N ALA A 122 -19.14 7.81 13.68
CA ALA A 122 -18.07 8.23 12.82
C ALA A 122 -16.75 8.08 13.51
N GLY A 123 -16.76 8.10 14.75
CA GLY A 123 -15.53 7.96 15.47
C GLY A 123 -15.62 6.82 16.40
N PRO A 124 -14.67 6.73 17.15
CA PRO A 124 -14.68 5.71 18.15
C PRO A 124 -15.70 6.00 19.20
N ASN A 125 -16.39 6.76 19.17
CA ASN A 125 -17.25 7.10 20.12
C ASN A 125 -18.53 6.76 20.13
N LYS A 126 -18.75 6.54 20.18
CA LYS A 126 -19.56 6.45 20.36
C LYS A 126 -20.41 6.16 20.62
N PRO A 127 -20.45 5.86 20.93
CA PRO A 127 -21.60 5.42 21.01
C PRO A 127 -22.60 6.03 21.59
N ARG A 128 -23.22 6.15 21.53
CA ARG A 128 -24.03 6.84 21.98
C ARG A 128 -24.66 6.33 22.61
#